data_721912547fbf77eba5d494b11aa1d3c3
#
_entry.id   721912547fbf77eba5d494b11aa1d3c3
#
_cell.length_a   1.000
_cell.length_b   1.000
_cell.length_c   1.000
_cell.angle_alpha   90.00
_cell.angle_beta   90.00
_cell.angle_gamma   90.00
#
_symmetry.space_group_name_H-M   'P 1'
#
loop_
_entity.id
_entity.type
_entity.pdbx_description
1 polymer ?
#
loop_
_entity_poly.entity_id
_entity_poly.type
_entity_poly.pdbx_seq_one_letter_code
_entity_poly.pdbx_strand_id
1 'polypeptide(L)'
;STGKIGGIVGPFEKGPVDVPVTITGENEYVDQFGKPYEVDKHYETWMVGSSYLAYGGVLSVIRADDTGLKNAVGGGTSTSVKIKSTDHYKELGYDENTFDGVVVAAKNPGTWANGLRVAIIDGAADQILSGASGTGFTNATVGMAVTQTVPTGTTIAGAAGTSTIDGIFKGIVTAKGTSSIDVKFLSHVSAAGVETAQEQNSVYKFSNSGSVAIGTQIANYTGAADWFDSQTFVTTTATKGGTATETTVNWNTIADKPGTSEYAAARGGRFDEVHVLVIDSKGTVTGNAGTILEKHLNLSKAKDAEFSVGSPSYWRKYLYTNSANIFGLSGNPIDTIVTGYESEYTLATGSGWDQDAEGVIFNS
;
A
#
# COMPACT_ATOMS: atom_id res chain seq x y z
N SER A 1 -40.60 -17.83 -23.33
CA SER A 1 -40.51 -18.29 -21.93
C SER A 1 -40.07 -17.11 -21.09
N THR A 2 -40.95 -16.50 -20.35
CA THR A 2 -40.62 -15.51 -19.33
C THR A 2 -39.79 -16.24 -18.28
N GLY A 3 -38.48 -15.94 -18.19
CA GLY A 3 -37.58 -16.51 -17.22
C GLY A 3 -38.15 -16.34 -15.81
N LYS A 4 -38.23 -17.43 -15.06
CA LYS A 4 -38.69 -17.38 -13.67
C LYS A 4 -37.59 -16.71 -12.83
N ILE A 5 -37.95 -15.59 -12.20
CA ILE A 5 -37.09 -14.92 -11.24
C ILE A 5 -37.53 -15.35 -9.84
N GLY A 6 -36.65 -15.99 -9.10
CA GLY A 6 -36.85 -16.32 -7.70
C GLY A 6 -36.22 -15.27 -6.79
N GLY A 7 -36.70 -15.16 -5.56
CA GLY A 7 -36.09 -14.31 -4.54
C GLY A 7 -35.72 -15.15 -3.32
N ILE A 8 -34.55 -14.88 -2.74
CA ILE A 8 -34.09 -15.52 -1.51
C ILE A 8 -33.47 -14.47 -0.59
N VAL A 9 -33.83 -14.53 0.68
CA VAL A 9 -33.26 -13.71 1.74
C VAL A 9 -32.71 -14.63 2.81
N GLY A 10 -31.50 -14.41 3.24
CA GLY A 10 -30.93 -15.25 4.30
C GLY A 10 -29.47 -14.95 4.63
N PRO A 11 -28.90 -15.76 5.49
CA PRO A 11 -27.48 -15.65 5.85
C PRO A 11 -26.61 -16.29 4.77
N PHE A 12 -25.53 -15.59 4.44
CA PHE A 12 -24.50 -16.07 3.50
C PHE A 12 -23.12 -15.76 4.06
N GLU A 13 -22.10 -16.49 3.59
CA GLU A 13 -20.72 -16.38 4.03
C GLU A 13 -20.15 -14.97 3.76
N LYS A 14 -20.44 -14.44 2.59
CA LYS A 14 -20.00 -13.10 2.13
C LYS A 14 -21.09 -12.45 1.28
N GLY A 15 -20.77 -11.33 0.67
CA GLY A 15 -21.67 -10.58 -0.19
C GLY A 15 -22.23 -9.33 0.46
N PRO A 16 -22.80 -8.43 -0.35
CA PRO A 16 -23.40 -7.21 0.15
C PRO A 16 -24.62 -7.53 1.02
N VAL A 17 -24.81 -6.72 2.06
CA VAL A 17 -25.87 -6.87 3.06
C VAL A 17 -27.00 -5.91 2.72
N ASP A 18 -28.24 -6.38 2.82
CA ASP A 18 -29.47 -5.62 2.54
C ASP A 18 -29.57 -5.09 1.09
N VAL A 19 -28.79 -5.64 0.17
CA VAL A 19 -28.81 -5.25 -1.24
C VAL A 19 -29.20 -6.44 -2.11
N PRO A 20 -30.22 -6.31 -2.99
CA PRO A 20 -30.56 -7.36 -3.92
C PRO A 20 -29.51 -7.50 -5.01
N VAL A 21 -29.00 -8.70 -5.18
CA VAL A 21 -28.05 -9.07 -6.25
C VAL A 21 -28.69 -10.10 -7.14
N THR A 22 -28.68 -9.85 -8.44
CA THR A 22 -29.20 -10.81 -9.43
C THR A 22 -28.12 -11.82 -9.79
N ILE A 23 -28.44 -13.10 -9.61
CA ILE A 23 -27.57 -14.24 -9.88
C ILE A 23 -28.17 -15.09 -10.99
N THR A 24 -27.35 -15.44 -11.97
CA THR A 24 -27.78 -16.20 -13.16
C THR A 24 -27.20 -17.61 -13.22
N GLY A 25 -26.26 -17.92 -12.35
CA GLY A 25 -25.61 -19.24 -12.30
C GLY A 25 -24.89 -19.51 -10.98
N GLU A 26 -24.58 -20.80 -10.73
CA GLU A 26 -23.97 -21.22 -9.47
C GLU A 26 -22.55 -20.66 -9.26
N ASN A 27 -21.76 -20.52 -10.32
CA ASN A 27 -20.43 -19.92 -10.20
C ASN A 27 -20.51 -18.47 -9.70
N GLU A 28 -21.40 -17.67 -10.28
CA GLU A 28 -21.65 -16.31 -9.83
C GLU A 28 -22.18 -16.26 -8.39
N TYR A 29 -23.01 -17.25 -8.02
CA TYR A 29 -23.53 -17.38 -6.66
C TYR A 29 -22.40 -17.62 -5.64
N VAL A 30 -21.45 -18.51 -5.96
CA VAL A 30 -20.27 -18.77 -5.13
C VAL A 30 -19.38 -17.51 -5.07
N ASP A 31 -19.15 -16.86 -6.20
CA ASP A 31 -18.29 -15.69 -6.27
C ASP A 31 -18.84 -14.52 -5.43
N GLN A 32 -20.14 -14.29 -5.46
CA GLN A 32 -20.79 -13.18 -4.76
C GLN A 32 -21.10 -13.50 -3.29
N PHE A 33 -21.61 -14.70 -3.00
CA PHE A 33 -22.16 -15.04 -1.67
C PHE A 33 -21.35 -16.11 -0.92
N GLY A 34 -20.30 -16.61 -1.54
CA GLY A 34 -19.43 -17.62 -0.95
C GLY A 34 -19.96 -19.04 -1.10
N LYS A 35 -19.38 -19.95 -0.34
CA LYS A 35 -19.71 -21.38 -0.34
C LYS A 35 -20.79 -21.70 0.70
N PRO A 36 -21.37 -22.89 0.66
CA PRO A 36 -22.24 -23.35 1.74
C PRO A 36 -21.52 -23.26 3.08
N TYR A 37 -22.15 -22.64 4.06
CA TYR A 37 -21.55 -22.34 5.35
C TYR A 37 -22.26 -23.12 6.44
N GLU A 38 -21.51 -23.95 7.19
CA GLU A 38 -22.07 -24.95 8.07
C GLU A 38 -22.58 -24.42 9.41
N VAL A 39 -22.11 -23.23 9.83
CA VAL A 39 -22.50 -22.63 11.12
C VAL A 39 -23.96 -22.22 11.09
N ASP A 40 -24.69 -22.58 12.14
CA ASP A 40 -26.11 -22.23 12.35
C ASP A 40 -27.04 -22.56 11.16
N LYS A 41 -26.70 -23.62 10.42
CA LYS A 41 -27.48 -24.09 9.25
C LYS A 41 -27.58 -23.11 8.09
N HIS A 42 -26.65 -22.18 7.96
CA HIS A 42 -26.60 -21.26 6.82
C HIS A 42 -26.53 -21.98 5.45
N TYR A 43 -25.98 -23.18 5.42
CA TYR A 43 -25.95 -24.01 4.20
C TYR A 43 -27.34 -24.31 3.65
N GLU A 44 -28.38 -24.39 4.47
CA GLU A 44 -29.75 -24.68 4.00
C GLU A 44 -30.21 -23.60 3.03
N THR A 45 -30.06 -22.33 3.40
CA THR A 45 -30.38 -21.19 2.52
C THR A 45 -29.60 -21.23 1.22
N TRP A 46 -28.28 -21.49 1.33
CA TRP A 46 -27.40 -21.56 0.17
C TRP A 46 -27.82 -22.69 -0.79
N MET A 47 -28.11 -23.88 -0.26
CA MET A 47 -28.51 -25.06 -1.06
C MET A 47 -29.84 -24.86 -1.78
N VAL A 48 -30.78 -24.16 -1.18
CA VAL A 48 -32.06 -23.80 -1.83
C VAL A 48 -31.80 -22.91 -3.05
N GLY A 49 -30.96 -21.90 -2.92
CA GLY A 49 -30.57 -21.00 -4.03
C GLY A 49 -29.86 -21.77 -5.15
N SER A 50 -28.86 -22.60 -4.80
CA SER A 50 -28.14 -23.43 -5.77
C SER A 50 -29.07 -24.38 -6.53
N SER A 51 -29.98 -25.05 -5.82
CA SER A 51 -30.98 -25.93 -6.44
C SER A 51 -31.87 -25.17 -7.41
N TYR A 52 -32.32 -23.97 -7.09
CA TYR A 52 -33.13 -23.14 -7.97
C TYR A 52 -32.37 -22.74 -9.25
N LEU A 53 -31.09 -22.35 -9.11
CA LEU A 53 -30.23 -21.98 -10.23
C LEU A 53 -29.97 -23.17 -11.17
N ALA A 54 -29.81 -24.39 -10.60
CA ALA A 54 -29.63 -25.63 -11.37
C ALA A 54 -30.78 -25.93 -12.33
N TYR A 55 -32.02 -25.44 -12.06
CA TYR A 55 -33.14 -25.54 -12.96
C TYR A 55 -33.23 -24.40 -14.00
N GLY A 56 -32.17 -23.59 -14.14
CA GLY A 56 -32.07 -22.51 -15.12
C GLY A 56 -32.87 -21.25 -14.74
N GLY A 57 -33.16 -21.07 -13.46
CA GLY A 57 -33.79 -19.87 -12.93
C GLY A 57 -32.80 -18.70 -12.77
N VAL A 58 -33.32 -17.49 -12.67
CA VAL A 58 -32.60 -16.30 -12.23
C VAL A 58 -32.98 -16.02 -10.79
N LEU A 59 -32.02 -15.78 -9.93
CA LEU A 59 -32.22 -15.59 -8.50
C LEU A 59 -31.86 -14.18 -8.07
N SER A 60 -32.78 -13.49 -7.39
CA SER A 60 -32.46 -12.27 -6.65
C SER A 60 -32.13 -12.64 -5.22
N VAL A 61 -30.88 -12.42 -4.83
CA VAL A 61 -30.36 -12.80 -3.50
C VAL A 61 -30.16 -11.56 -2.65
N ILE A 62 -30.65 -11.60 -1.42
CA ILE A 62 -30.41 -10.57 -0.41
C ILE A 62 -29.78 -11.23 0.81
N ARG A 63 -28.59 -10.80 1.16
CA ARG A 63 -27.96 -11.20 2.43
C ARG A 63 -28.56 -10.42 3.58
N ALA A 64 -29.11 -11.12 4.55
CA ALA A 64 -29.69 -10.53 5.74
C ALA A 64 -28.62 -9.89 6.64
N ASP A 65 -28.95 -8.75 7.22
CA ASP A 65 -28.08 -8.10 8.22
C ASP A 65 -28.17 -8.80 9.58
N ASP A 66 -27.12 -8.68 10.36
CA ASP A 66 -27.02 -9.08 11.74
C ASP A 66 -26.24 -8.02 12.53
N THR A 67 -26.64 -7.80 13.78
CA THR A 67 -25.98 -6.80 14.65
C THR A 67 -24.51 -7.13 14.93
N GLY A 68 -24.12 -8.40 14.85
CA GLY A 68 -22.76 -8.89 15.04
C GLY A 68 -21.89 -8.83 13.77
N LEU A 69 -22.46 -8.58 12.60
CA LEU A 69 -21.71 -8.51 11.35
C LEU A 69 -20.74 -7.33 11.36
N LYS A 70 -19.48 -7.63 11.05
CA LYS A 70 -18.38 -6.65 10.91
C LYS A 70 -17.48 -7.03 9.75
N ASN A 71 -16.85 -6.02 9.16
CA ASN A 71 -15.82 -6.26 8.15
C ASN A 71 -14.51 -6.62 8.84
N ALA A 72 -13.76 -7.55 8.28
CA ALA A 72 -12.36 -7.73 8.65
C ALA A 72 -11.58 -6.46 8.28
N VAL A 73 -10.67 -6.06 9.14
CA VAL A 73 -9.90 -4.82 8.99
C VAL A 73 -8.40 -5.08 9.13
N GLY A 74 -7.60 -4.23 8.51
CA GLY A 74 -6.15 -4.27 8.59
C GLY A 74 -5.54 -2.88 8.76
N GLY A 75 -4.34 -2.84 9.36
CA GLY A 75 -3.59 -1.61 9.52
C GLY A 75 -4.10 -0.69 10.64
N GLY A 76 -4.68 -1.24 11.71
CA GLY A 76 -5.19 -0.39 12.79
C GLY A 76 -5.72 -1.15 13.99
N THR A 77 -6.32 -0.43 14.92
CA THR A 77 -6.83 -0.94 16.20
C THR A 77 -8.36 -1.00 16.27
N SER A 78 -9.07 -0.36 15.34
CA SER A 78 -10.54 -0.41 15.32
C SER A 78 -11.04 -1.78 14.89
N THR A 79 -12.03 -2.31 15.59
CA THR A 79 -12.65 -3.61 15.30
C THR A 79 -14.15 -3.51 15.02
N SER A 80 -14.68 -2.30 14.88
CA SER A 80 -16.12 -2.05 14.78
C SER A 80 -16.59 -1.57 13.41
N VAL A 81 -15.78 -1.75 12.38
CA VAL A 81 -16.14 -1.31 11.01
C VAL A 81 -17.24 -2.21 10.45
N LYS A 82 -18.30 -1.59 9.97
CA LYS A 82 -19.42 -2.25 9.30
C LYS A 82 -19.78 -1.50 8.01
N ILE A 83 -19.35 -2.05 6.90
CA ILE A 83 -19.64 -1.56 5.54
C ILE A 83 -20.46 -2.62 4.85
N LYS A 84 -21.75 -2.37 4.67
CA LYS A 84 -22.71 -3.34 4.15
C LYS A 84 -22.58 -3.58 2.64
N SER A 85 -22.25 -2.53 1.89
CA SER A 85 -22.17 -2.55 0.44
C SER A 85 -21.22 -1.46 -0.07
N THR A 86 -20.99 -1.44 -1.38
CA THR A 86 -20.22 -0.39 -2.05
C THR A 86 -20.89 0.98 -1.91
N ASP A 87 -22.20 1.05 -1.97
CA ASP A 87 -22.92 2.32 -1.78
C ASP A 87 -22.83 2.78 -0.32
N HIS A 88 -22.97 1.86 0.63
CA HIS A 88 -22.84 2.18 2.05
C HIS A 88 -21.43 2.69 2.41
N TYR A 89 -20.36 2.25 1.71
CA TYR A 89 -19.02 2.80 1.86
C TYR A 89 -18.99 4.31 1.56
N LYS A 90 -19.66 4.74 0.50
CA LYS A 90 -19.79 6.17 0.16
C LYS A 90 -20.70 6.93 1.12
N GLU A 91 -21.82 6.33 1.51
CA GLU A 91 -22.73 6.94 2.50
C GLU A 91 -22.03 7.21 3.84
N LEU A 92 -21.10 6.34 4.22
CA LEU A 92 -20.25 6.52 5.40
C LEU A 92 -19.10 7.53 5.20
N GLY A 93 -18.91 8.01 3.97
CA GLY A 93 -17.89 9.01 3.63
C GLY A 93 -16.45 8.47 3.64
N TYR A 94 -16.26 7.17 3.49
CA TYR A 94 -14.93 6.58 3.49
C TYR A 94 -14.12 6.88 2.23
N ASP A 95 -14.75 7.33 1.17
CA ASP A 95 -14.09 7.77 -0.05
C ASP A 95 -13.46 9.17 0.07
N GLU A 96 -13.94 10.01 0.99
CA GLU A 96 -13.50 11.38 1.16
C GLU A 96 -12.93 11.70 2.55
N ASN A 97 -13.44 11.03 3.58
CA ASN A 97 -13.07 11.30 4.97
C ASN A 97 -11.97 10.36 5.45
N THR A 98 -11.16 10.85 6.36
CA THR A 98 -10.20 10.03 7.09
C THR A 98 -10.95 9.21 8.14
N PHE A 99 -10.66 7.92 8.19
CA PHE A 99 -11.15 7.04 9.24
C PHE A 99 -9.97 6.61 10.12
N ASP A 100 -9.91 7.16 11.32
CA ASP A 100 -8.80 6.91 12.23
C ASP A 100 -8.70 5.46 12.66
N GLY A 101 -7.53 4.90 12.54
CA GLY A 101 -7.17 3.62 13.11
C GLY A 101 -7.36 2.40 12.22
N VAL A 102 -7.74 2.53 10.95
CA VAL A 102 -7.85 1.41 10.01
C VAL A 102 -7.44 1.83 8.60
N VAL A 103 -6.54 1.08 7.97
CA VAL A 103 -6.06 1.36 6.60
C VAL A 103 -6.96 0.73 5.55
N VAL A 104 -7.31 -0.54 5.73
CA VAL A 104 -8.13 -1.31 4.80
C VAL A 104 -9.23 -2.07 5.53
N ALA A 105 -10.33 -2.30 4.85
CA ALA A 105 -11.39 -3.19 5.29
C ALA A 105 -11.81 -4.15 4.18
N ALA A 106 -12.26 -5.33 4.54
CA ALA A 106 -12.83 -6.26 3.58
C ALA A 106 -14.07 -5.68 2.92
N LYS A 107 -14.30 -6.03 1.66
CA LYS A 107 -15.40 -5.51 0.83
C LYS A 107 -16.78 -5.79 1.43
N ASN A 108 -16.90 -6.91 2.15
CA ASN A 108 -18.15 -7.36 2.76
C ASN A 108 -17.91 -7.81 4.20
N PRO A 109 -18.90 -7.66 5.09
CA PRO A 109 -18.81 -8.17 6.45
C PRO A 109 -18.73 -9.70 6.48
N GLY A 110 -18.13 -10.24 7.52
CA GLY A 110 -18.05 -11.67 7.80
C GLY A 110 -16.64 -12.16 8.02
N THR A 111 -16.54 -13.39 8.53
CA THR A 111 -15.26 -14.03 8.85
C THR A 111 -14.49 -14.55 7.64
N TRP A 112 -15.10 -14.56 6.48
CA TRP A 112 -14.49 -15.03 5.23
C TRP A 112 -13.15 -14.35 4.92
N ALA A 113 -13.03 -13.06 5.28
CA ALA A 113 -11.84 -12.27 5.03
C ALA A 113 -10.78 -12.35 6.13
N ASN A 114 -11.04 -13.05 7.24
CA ASN A 114 -10.05 -13.23 8.33
C ASN A 114 -8.81 -14.03 7.91
N GLY A 115 -8.88 -14.70 6.75
CA GLY A 115 -7.77 -15.40 6.12
C GLY A 115 -6.96 -14.54 5.15
N LEU A 116 -7.43 -13.34 4.83
CA LEU A 116 -6.75 -12.43 3.91
C LEU A 116 -5.63 -11.65 4.62
N ARG A 117 -4.63 -11.29 3.84
CA ARG A 117 -3.57 -10.36 4.22
C ARG A 117 -3.46 -9.29 3.14
N VAL A 118 -3.27 -8.06 3.56
CA VAL A 118 -2.97 -6.95 2.66
C VAL A 118 -1.53 -6.52 2.90
N ALA A 119 -0.74 -6.46 1.85
CA ALA A 119 0.61 -5.95 1.88
C ALA A 119 0.66 -4.64 1.09
N ILE A 120 1.25 -3.61 1.69
CA ILE A 120 1.33 -2.28 1.13
C ILE A 120 2.78 -1.82 1.23
N ILE A 121 3.29 -1.21 0.16
CA ILE A 121 4.61 -0.61 0.14
C ILE A 121 4.60 0.67 -0.68
N ASP A 122 5.35 1.63 -0.22
CA ASP A 122 5.69 2.84 -0.96
C ASP A 122 7.20 2.98 -1.17
N GLY A 123 7.64 4.08 -1.71
CA GLY A 123 9.05 4.36 -1.92
C GLY A 123 9.71 5.03 -0.71
N ALA A 124 9.58 4.49 0.49
CA ALA A 124 10.01 5.14 1.74
C ALA A 124 11.49 5.51 1.78
N ALA A 125 12.37 4.70 1.18
CA ALA A 125 13.79 4.97 1.11
C ALA A 125 14.42 4.53 -0.22
N ASP A 126 15.65 4.93 -0.45
CA ASP A 126 16.44 4.54 -1.62
C ASP A 126 17.62 3.65 -1.22
N GLN A 127 18.26 3.93 -0.10
CA GLN A 127 19.41 3.17 0.38
C GLN A 127 19.33 2.90 1.88
N ILE A 128 19.95 1.80 2.28
CA ILE A 128 20.26 1.47 3.67
C ILE A 128 21.76 1.69 3.87
N LEU A 129 22.14 2.65 4.70
CA LEU A 129 23.51 2.87 5.13
C LEU A 129 23.78 2.01 6.35
N SER A 130 24.56 0.95 6.21
CA SER A 130 24.83 -0.06 7.25
C SER A 130 26.17 0.13 7.93
N GLY A 131 26.36 -0.46 9.13
CA GLY A 131 27.52 -0.21 9.96
C GLY A 131 27.64 1.24 10.41
N ALA A 132 26.49 1.90 10.56
CA ALA A 132 26.41 3.32 10.89
C ALA A 132 26.91 3.59 12.32
N SER A 133 27.72 4.63 12.49
CA SER A 133 28.36 5.00 13.74
C SER A 133 28.67 6.50 13.79
N GLY A 134 29.13 6.97 14.93
CA GLY A 134 29.50 8.38 15.14
C GLY A 134 28.35 9.23 15.69
N THR A 135 28.67 10.49 16.00
CA THR A 135 27.72 11.40 16.66
C THR A 135 26.52 11.71 15.79
N GLY A 136 26.71 11.86 14.47
CA GLY A 136 25.63 12.03 13.52
C GLY A 136 24.64 10.88 13.53
N PHE A 137 25.14 9.63 13.59
CA PHE A 137 24.29 8.45 13.72
C PHE A 137 23.58 8.40 15.09
N THR A 138 24.33 8.64 16.18
CA THR A 138 23.74 8.59 17.53
C THR A 138 22.55 9.54 17.68
N ASN A 139 22.66 10.73 17.14
CA ASN A 139 21.65 11.79 17.22
C ASN A 139 20.67 11.80 16.05
N ALA A 140 20.83 10.92 15.06
CA ALA A 140 19.93 10.87 13.92
C ALA A 140 18.49 10.57 14.37
N THR A 141 17.58 11.32 13.81
CA THR A 141 16.12 11.09 13.90
C THR A 141 15.52 11.13 12.50
N VAL A 142 14.39 10.47 12.34
CA VAL A 142 13.62 10.53 11.10
C VAL A 142 13.27 12.00 10.79
N GLY A 143 13.43 12.40 9.54
CA GLY A 143 13.21 13.77 9.09
C GLY A 143 14.48 14.62 9.01
N MET A 144 15.59 14.20 9.58
CA MET A 144 16.83 14.97 9.50
C MET A 144 17.44 14.91 8.10
N ALA A 145 17.93 16.05 7.64
CA ALA A 145 18.66 16.16 6.38
C ALA A 145 19.97 15.35 6.43
N VAL A 146 20.25 14.67 5.33
CA VAL A 146 21.47 13.92 5.08
C VAL A 146 22.19 14.53 3.89
N THR A 147 23.47 14.85 4.05
CA THR A 147 24.28 15.36 2.93
C THR A 147 25.57 14.59 2.81
N GLN A 148 26.04 14.43 1.58
CA GLN A 148 27.34 13.88 1.27
C GLN A 148 28.03 14.71 0.19
N THR A 149 29.25 15.14 0.44
CA THR A 149 30.08 15.68 -0.62
C THR A 149 30.35 14.56 -1.62
N VAL A 150 30.08 14.81 -2.88
CA VAL A 150 30.30 13.83 -3.95
C VAL A 150 31.79 13.47 -3.97
N PRO A 151 32.14 12.18 -3.85
CA PRO A 151 33.54 11.75 -3.90
C PRO A 151 34.16 12.13 -5.26
N THR A 152 35.41 12.59 -5.22
CA THR A 152 36.16 12.96 -6.43
C THR A 152 36.24 11.77 -7.39
N GLY A 153 35.90 12.02 -8.65
CA GLY A 153 35.92 11.00 -9.69
C GLY A 153 34.65 10.15 -9.76
N THR A 154 33.61 10.49 -9.00
CA THR A 154 32.32 9.83 -9.13
C THR A 154 31.77 10.04 -10.55
N THR A 155 31.38 8.94 -11.18
CA THR A 155 30.86 8.94 -12.55
C THR A 155 29.45 8.39 -12.58
N ILE A 156 28.63 8.94 -13.47
CA ILE A 156 27.26 8.49 -13.72
C ILE A 156 27.17 8.05 -15.18
N ALA A 157 26.68 6.84 -15.40
CA ALA A 157 26.35 6.37 -16.73
C ALA A 157 24.99 6.96 -17.15
N GLY A 158 24.94 7.57 -18.31
CA GLY A 158 23.70 8.12 -18.88
C GLY A 158 23.57 7.77 -20.35
N ALA A 159 22.45 8.17 -20.95
CA ALA A 159 22.15 7.92 -22.37
C ALA A 159 23.19 8.50 -23.36
N ALA A 160 23.96 9.49 -22.92
CA ALA A 160 25.01 10.15 -23.69
C ALA A 160 26.44 9.75 -23.30
N GLY A 161 26.62 8.74 -22.43
CA GLY A 161 27.93 8.30 -21.94
C GLY A 161 28.09 8.40 -20.42
N THR A 162 29.35 8.35 -19.98
CA THR A 162 29.70 8.47 -18.56
C THR A 162 30.15 9.90 -18.25
N SER A 163 29.51 10.56 -17.32
CA SER A 163 29.86 11.92 -16.90
C SER A 163 30.40 11.91 -15.48
N THR A 164 31.45 12.70 -15.22
CA THR A 164 31.94 12.96 -13.86
C THR A 164 31.05 14.01 -13.21
N ILE A 165 30.65 13.75 -11.97
CA ILE A 165 29.86 14.68 -11.17
C ILE A 165 30.64 15.15 -9.94
N ASP A 166 30.27 16.32 -9.45
CA ASP A 166 30.80 16.97 -8.25
C ASP A 166 29.67 17.53 -7.39
N GLY A 167 30.03 18.21 -6.33
CA GLY A 167 29.06 18.93 -5.50
C GLY A 167 28.61 18.13 -4.28
N ILE A 168 27.31 18.18 -4.00
CA ILE A 168 26.71 17.63 -2.79
C ILE A 168 25.46 16.83 -3.13
N PHE A 169 25.38 15.62 -2.59
CA PHE A 169 24.12 14.85 -2.54
C PHE A 169 23.33 15.25 -1.31
N LYS A 170 22.04 15.43 -1.48
CA LYS A 170 21.07 15.71 -0.42
C LYS A 170 20.06 14.59 -0.31
N GLY A 171 19.73 14.23 0.89
CA GLY A 171 18.70 13.26 1.22
C GLY A 171 18.12 13.52 2.60
N ILE A 172 17.33 12.58 3.06
CA ILE A 172 16.64 12.66 4.34
C ILE A 172 16.63 11.29 5.00
N VAL A 173 16.72 11.26 6.33
CA VAL A 173 16.58 10.04 7.14
C VAL A 173 15.11 9.64 7.18
N THR A 174 14.80 8.43 6.72
CA THR A 174 13.44 7.88 6.75
C THR A 174 13.24 6.81 7.81
N ALA A 175 14.31 6.13 8.20
CA ALA A 175 14.28 5.20 9.33
C ALA A 175 15.68 5.08 9.97
N LYS A 176 15.71 4.65 11.23
CA LYS A 176 16.93 4.39 11.96
C LYS A 176 16.85 3.03 12.64
N GLY A 177 17.79 2.16 12.30
CA GLY A 177 18.00 0.87 12.96
C GLY A 177 19.07 0.93 14.07
N THR A 178 19.45 -0.22 14.57
CA THR A 178 20.49 -0.32 15.62
C THR A 178 21.87 0.10 15.12
N SER A 179 22.20 -0.20 13.86
CA SER A 179 23.47 0.14 13.20
C SER A 179 23.26 0.48 11.72
N SER A 180 22.09 1.00 11.37
CA SER A 180 21.74 1.38 10.01
C SER A 180 20.86 2.62 9.98
N ILE A 181 20.87 3.29 8.85
CA ILE A 181 19.98 4.42 8.55
C ILE A 181 19.41 4.19 7.16
N ASP A 182 18.11 4.29 7.05
CA ASP A 182 17.46 4.32 5.75
C ASP A 182 17.37 5.77 5.29
N VAL A 183 17.75 6.01 4.05
CA VAL A 183 17.83 7.35 3.48
C VAL A 183 17.08 7.41 2.17
N LYS A 184 16.36 8.51 1.99
CA LYS A 184 15.73 8.87 0.72
C LYS A 184 16.55 9.96 0.07
N PHE A 185 16.87 9.75 -1.20
CA PHE A 185 17.64 10.70 -1.99
C PHE A 185 16.71 11.79 -2.54
N LEU A 186 17.04 13.05 -2.35
CA LEU A 186 16.17 14.16 -2.73
C LEU A 186 16.71 14.97 -3.92
N SER A 187 17.98 15.36 -3.87
CA SER A 187 18.58 16.18 -4.90
C SER A 187 20.10 16.10 -4.93
N HIS A 188 20.64 16.55 -6.04
CA HIS A 188 22.07 16.82 -6.21
C HIS A 188 22.29 18.31 -6.48
N VAL A 189 23.25 18.89 -5.79
CA VAL A 189 23.70 20.27 -6.03
C VAL A 189 25.10 20.19 -6.60
N SER A 190 25.29 20.67 -7.83
CA SER A 190 26.60 20.72 -8.47
C SER A 190 27.54 21.75 -7.78
N ALA A 191 28.84 21.67 -8.01
CA ALA A 191 29.78 22.68 -7.53
C ALA A 191 29.48 24.08 -8.04
N ALA A 192 28.78 24.23 -9.14
CA ALA A 192 28.28 25.51 -9.67
C ALA A 192 27.00 26.01 -8.94
N GLY A 193 26.50 25.25 -7.95
CA GLY A 193 25.31 25.63 -7.19
C GLY A 193 23.98 25.32 -7.90
N VAL A 194 23.98 24.53 -8.95
CA VAL A 194 22.76 24.13 -9.64
C VAL A 194 22.20 22.91 -8.93
N GLU A 195 20.98 23.03 -8.40
CA GLU A 195 20.26 21.93 -7.76
C GLU A 195 19.38 21.20 -8.78
N THR A 196 19.50 19.89 -8.81
CA THR A 196 18.71 18.98 -9.64
C THR A 196 17.96 18.02 -8.73
N ALA A 197 16.63 18.09 -8.76
CA ALA A 197 15.78 17.16 -8.02
C ALA A 197 15.96 15.73 -8.55
N GLN A 198 15.91 14.77 -7.64
CA GLN A 198 15.96 13.37 -8.00
C GLN A 198 14.58 12.81 -8.16
N GLU A 199 14.38 12.09 -9.24
CA GLU A 199 13.17 11.34 -9.51
C GLU A 199 13.40 9.84 -9.27
N GLN A 200 12.35 9.08 -9.37
CA GLN A 200 12.41 7.62 -9.41
C GLN A 200 13.41 7.21 -10.51
N ASN A 201 14.19 6.21 -10.29
CA ASN A 201 15.25 5.73 -11.20
C ASN A 201 16.47 6.65 -11.32
N SER A 202 16.66 7.56 -10.39
CA SER A 202 17.88 8.34 -10.34
C SER A 202 19.12 7.43 -10.21
N VAL A 203 20.11 7.71 -11.04
CA VAL A 203 21.43 7.08 -10.94
C VAL A 203 22.28 7.66 -9.80
N TYR A 204 21.83 8.73 -9.17
CA TYR A 204 22.53 9.34 -8.04
C TYR A 204 22.26 8.54 -6.77
N LYS A 205 23.33 8.15 -6.08
CA LYS A 205 23.29 7.41 -4.80
C LYS A 205 24.43 7.89 -3.90
N PHE A 206 24.22 7.78 -2.60
CA PHE A 206 25.35 7.90 -1.67
C PHE A 206 26.37 6.79 -1.94
N SER A 207 27.63 7.07 -1.69
CA SER A 207 28.72 6.11 -1.91
C SER A 207 28.53 4.82 -1.11
N ASN A 208 29.16 3.73 -1.56
CA ASN A 208 29.03 2.42 -0.91
C ASN A 208 29.58 2.35 0.52
N SER A 209 30.43 3.27 0.89
CA SER A 209 30.98 3.43 2.25
C SER A 209 31.55 4.83 2.40
N GLY A 210 31.69 5.29 3.63
CA GLY A 210 32.25 6.60 3.93
C GLY A 210 31.54 7.31 5.06
N SER A 211 31.27 8.59 4.84
CA SER A 211 30.56 9.42 5.81
C SER A 211 29.52 10.30 5.14
N VAL A 212 28.49 10.62 5.89
CA VAL A 212 27.46 11.61 5.58
C VAL A 212 27.36 12.60 6.74
N ALA A 213 26.94 13.80 6.45
CA ALA A 213 26.51 14.72 7.50
C ALA A 213 25.01 14.54 7.73
N ILE A 214 24.58 14.30 8.95
CA ILE A 214 23.18 14.26 9.38
C ILE A 214 22.96 15.51 10.22
N GLY A 215 22.18 16.44 9.68
CA GLY A 215 22.19 17.81 10.18
C GLY A 215 23.62 18.39 10.07
N THR A 216 24.22 18.74 11.20
CA THR A 216 25.58 19.30 11.25
C THR A 216 26.64 18.29 11.74
N GLN A 217 26.26 17.03 11.99
CA GLN A 217 27.13 16.03 12.62
C GLN A 217 27.46 14.90 11.67
N ILE A 218 28.66 14.34 11.81
CA ILE A 218 29.13 13.27 10.94
C ILE A 218 28.66 11.91 11.44
N ALA A 219 28.09 11.14 10.53
CA ALA A 219 27.85 9.72 10.65
C ALA A 219 28.72 8.95 9.65
N ASN A 220 29.45 7.94 10.13
CA ASN A 220 30.20 7.02 9.28
C ASN A 220 29.37 5.79 8.98
N TYR A 221 29.59 5.15 7.84
CA TYR A 221 28.95 3.88 7.47
C TYR A 221 29.91 3.03 6.63
N THR A 222 29.72 1.72 6.67
CA THR A 222 30.61 0.74 6.02
C THR A 222 30.00 0.05 4.83
N GLY A 223 28.71 0.20 4.59
CA GLY A 223 28.01 -0.35 3.45
C GLY A 223 26.79 0.47 3.10
N ALA A 224 26.45 0.48 1.83
CA ALA A 224 25.20 1.03 1.32
C ALA A 224 24.55 0.00 0.38
N ALA A 225 23.32 -0.36 0.65
CA ALA A 225 22.54 -1.30 -0.15
C ALA A 225 21.26 -0.62 -0.67
N ASP A 226 20.73 -1.12 -1.75
CA ASP A 226 19.41 -0.69 -2.24
C ASP A 226 18.35 -1.08 -1.19
N TRP A 227 17.52 -0.11 -0.81
CA TRP A 227 16.51 -0.33 0.21
C TRP A 227 15.44 -1.30 -0.28
N PHE A 228 14.98 -1.13 -1.52
CA PHE A 228 13.86 -1.90 -2.06
C PHE A 228 14.21 -3.39 -2.24
N ASP A 229 15.46 -3.71 -2.53
CA ASP A 229 15.92 -5.09 -2.66
C ASP A 229 15.76 -5.90 -1.36
N SER A 230 15.75 -5.22 -0.21
CA SER A 230 15.56 -5.85 1.09
C SER A 230 14.09 -5.93 1.54
N GLN A 231 13.19 -5.27 0.84
CA GLN A 231 11.79 -5.21 1.24
C GLN A 231 11.07 -6.51 0.93
N THR A 232 10.38 -7.04 1.93
CA THR A 232 9.62 -8.29 1.82
C THR A 232 8.20 -8.09 2.32
N PHE A 233 7.30 -8.96 1.88
CA PHE A 233 5.98 -9.11 2.46
C PHE A 233 5.71 -10.56 2.83
N VAL A 234 4.84 -10.75 3.83
CA VAL A 234 4.48 -12.08 4.32
C VAL A 234 3.33 -12.63 3.49
N THR A 235 3.50 -13.83 2.95
CA THR A 235 2.44 -14.54 2.22
C THR A 235 1.64 -15.46 3.13
N THR A 236 2.33 -16.20 4.00
CA THR A 236 1.68 -17.13 4.94
C THR A 236 2.34 -17.07 6.31
N THR A 237 1.55 -17.42 7.34
CA THR A 237 2.07 -17.66 8.67
C THR A 237 1.59 -19.06 9.13
N ALA A 238 2.53 -19.95 9.33
CA ALA A 238 2.28 -21.28 9.87
C ALA A 238 2.70 -21.33 11.34
N THR A 239 1.88 -21.95 12.20
CA THR A 239 2.25 -22.18 13.61
C THR A 239 2.48 -23.67 13.84
N LYS A 240 3.70 -24.02 14.20
CA LYS A 240 4.08 -25.39 14.54
C LYS A 240 4.73 -25.42 15.92
N GLY A 241 4.17 -26.21 16.83
CA GLY A 241 4.71 -26.34 18.20
C GLY A 241 4.76 -25.03 19.00
N GLY A 242 3.82 -24.12 18.76
CA GLY A 242 3.74 -22.80 19.43
C GLY A 242 4.64 -21.72 18.79
N THR A 243 5.44 -22.05 17.77
CA THR A 243 6.27 -21.08 17.05
C THR A 243 5.61 -20.72 15.73
N ALA A 244 5.40 -19.42 15.53
CA ALA A 244 4.95 -18.90 14.24
C ALA A 244 6.12 -18.80 13.26
N THR A 245 5.94 -19.36 12.07
CA THR A 245 6.90 -19.26 10.97
C THR A 245 6.23 -18.55 9.81
N GLU A 246 6.83 -17.47 9.36
CA GLU A 246 6.33 -16.67 8.25
C GLU A 246 7.07 -17.03 6.95
N THR A 247 6.32 -17.14 5.86
CA THR A 247 6.86 -17.23 4.51
C THR A 247 6.82 -15.84 3.90
N THR A 248 7.98 -15.34 3.48
CA THR A 248 8.14 -14.01 2.90
C THR A 248 8.53 -14.07 1.44
N VAL A 249 8.15 -13.06 0.69
CA VAL A 249 8.51 -12.85 -0.72
C VAL A 249 9.06 -11.44 -0.87
N ASN A 250 10.10 -11.27 -1.68
CA ASN A 250 10.66 -9.95 -1.94
C ASN A 250 9.76 -9.16 -2.90
N TRP A 251 9.56 -7.88 -2.61
CA TRP A 251 8.76 -6.99 -3.44
C TRP A 251 9.31 -6.82 -4.85
N ASN A 252 10.63 -6.80 -5.01
CA ASN A 252 11.28 -6.67 -6.32
C ASN A 252 10.98 -7.84 -7.29
N THR A 253 10.43 -8.97 -6.79
CA THR A 253 9.92 -10.06 -7.63
C THR A 253 8.51 -9.79 -8.18
N ILE A 254 7.83 -8.80 -7.64
CA ILE A 254 6.45 -8.44 -8.00
C ILE A 254 6.41 -7.23 -8.91
N ALA A 255 7.15 -6.18 -8.57
CA ALA A 255 7.17 -4.91 -9.27
C ALA A 255 8.46 -4.13 -8.95
N ASP A 256 8.71 -3.09 -9.73
CA ASP A 256 9.71 -2.07 -9.43
C ASP A 256 9.27 -1.24 -8.21
N LYS A 257 10.24 -0.54 -7.60
CA LYS A 257 9.95 0.34 -6.46
C LYS A 257 8.92 1.41 -6.83
N PRO A 258 7.90 1.65 -5.99
CA PRO A 258 6.98 2.77 -6.18
C PRO A 258 7.72 4.10 -6.21
N GLY A 259 7.30 5.01 -7.05
CA GLY A 259 7.99 6.28 -7.23
C GLY A 259 7.06 7.47 -7.35
N THR A 260 7.18 8.19 -8.44
CA THR A 260 6.40 9.39 -8.72
C THR A 260 5.50 9.18 -9.92
N SER A 261 4.21 9.38 -9.74
CA SER A 261 3.24 9.32 -10.84
C SER A 261 3.42 10.51 -11.79
N GLU A 262 3.02 10.33 -13.04
CA GLU A 262 2.98 11.44 -14.01
C GLU A 262 2.09 12.59 -13.52
N TYR A 263 1.00 12.25 -12.82
CA TYR A 263 0.09 13.22 -12.24
C TYR A 263 0.79 14.11 -11.20
N ALA A 264 1.51 13.50 -10.25
CA ALA A 264 2.25 14.23 -9.22
C ALA A 264 3.41 15.02 -9.82
N ALA A 265 4.18 14.42 -10.73
CA ALA A 265 5.30 15.08 -11.40
C ALA A 265 4.88 16.35 -12.15
N ALA A 266 3.75 16.31 -12.86
CA ALA A 266 3.19 17.46 -13.56
C ALA A 266 2.78 18.62 -12.62
N ARG A 267 2.63 18.35 -11.32
CA ARG A 267 2.24 19.32 -10.27
C ARG A 267 3.38 19.63 -9.29
N GLY A 268 4.60 19.19 -9.59
CA GLY A 268 5.77 19.39 -8.73
C GLY A 268 5.80 18.48 -7.49
N GLY A 269 4.88 17.52 -7.39
CA GLY A 269 4.90 16.48 -6.36
C GLY A 269 5.87 15.36 -6.68
N ARG A 270 6.22 14.55 -5.69
CA ARG A 270 7.11 13.38 -5.83
C ARG A 270 6.76 12.28 -4.85
N PHE A 271 7.10 11.03 -5.20
CA PHE A 271 7.05 9.88 -4.30
C PHE A 271 5.65 9.49 -3.83
N ASP A 272 4.66 9.71 -4.67
CA ASP A 272 3.26 9.45 -4.36
C ASP A 272 2.81 8.02 -4.61
N GLU A 273 3.59 7.22 -5.31
CA GLU A 273 3.15 5.89 -5.69
C GLU A 273 3.18 4.90 -4.53
N VAL A 274 2.24 3.97 -4.55
CA VAL A 274 2.07 2.88 -3.60
C VAL A 274 1.62 1.61 -4.32
N HIS A 275 2.09 0.46 -3.85
CA HIS A 275 1.62 -0.85 -4.30
C HIS A 275 0.80 -1.52 -3.22
N VAL A 276 -0.28 -2.17 -3.61
CA VAL A 276 -1.18 -2.91 -2.72
C VAL A 276 -1.39 -4.32 -3.25
N LEU A 277 -1.14 -5.32 -2.42
CA LEU A 277 -1.41 -6.72 -2.72
C LEU A 277 -2.47 -7.25 -1.77
N VAL A 278 -3.37 -8.06 -2.30
CA VAL A 278 -4.31 -8.85 -1.50
C VAL A 278 -3.93 -10.33 -1.62
N ILE A 279 -3.73 -10.98 -0.48
CA ILE A 279 -3.17 -12.32 -0.39
C ILE A 279 -4.12 -13.22 0.40
N ASP A 280 -4.43 -14.39 -0.13
CA ASP A 280 -5.12 -15.46 0.59
C ASP A 280 -4.14 -16.18 1.51
N SER A 281 -3.82 -15.56 2.64
CA SER A 281 -2.76 -16.03 3.53
C SER A 281 -3.04 -17.39 4.18
N LYS A 282 -4.32 -17.72 4.38
CA LYS A 282 -4.75 -18.98 4.98
C LYS A 282 -5.31 -19.98 3.96
N GLY A 283 -5.45 -19.61 2.69
CA GLY A 283 -6.05 -20.46 1.67
C GLY A 283 -7.57 -20.62 1.81
N THR A 284 -8.24 -19.73 2.51
CA THR A 284 -9.69 -19.81 2.75
C THR A 284 -10.52 -19.49 1.51
N VAL A 285 -9.97 -18.71 0.59
CA VAL A 285 -10.65 -18.31 -0.65
C VAL A 285 -10.30 -19.27 -1.79
N THR A 286 -9.01 -19.54 -1.99
CA THR A 286 -8.53 -20.34 -3.15
C THR A 286 -8.28 -21.80 -2.83
N GLY A 287 -8.19 -22.17 -1.56
CA GLY A 287 -7.70 -23.48 -1.11
C GLY A 287 -6.18 -23.56 -1.00
N ASN A 288 -5.44 -22.56 -1.49
CA ASN A 288 -3.97 -22.54 -1.46
C ASN A 288 -3.48 -21.32 -0.69
N ALA A 289 -2.91 -21.56 0.48
CA ALA A 289 -2.36 -20.49 1.31
C ALA A 289 -1.21 -19.76 0.61
N GLY A 290 -1.19 -18.45 0.73
CA GLY A 290 -0.18 -17.58 0.14
C GLY A 290 -0.44 -17.15 -1.30
N THR A 291 -1.58 -17.52 -1.88
CA THR A 291 -1.96 -17.07 -3.22
C THR A 291 -2.21 -15.57 -3.25
N ILE A 292 -1.55 -14.85 -4.15
CA ILE A 292 -1.82 -13.44 -4.40
C ILE A 292 -3.11 -13.35 -5.23
N LEU A 293 -4.16 -12.78 -4.65
CA LEU A 293 -5.46 -12.61 -5.28
C LEU A 293 -5.49 -11.38 -6.19
N GLU A 294 -4.91 -10.28 -5.72
CA GLU A 294 -4.95 -9.01 -6.43
C GLU A 294 -3.59 -8.31 -6.36
N LYS A 295 -3.22 -7.65 -7.44
CA LYS A 295 -2.05 -6.77 -7.54
C LYS A 295 -2.51 -5.41 -8.03
N HIS A 296 -2.41 -4.42 -7.20
CA HIS A 296 -2.72 -3.04 -7.52
C HIS A 296 -1.43 -2.24 -7.41
N LEU A 297 -0.84 -1.90 -8.55
CA LEU A 297 0.49 -1.31 -8.64
C LEU A 297 0.41 0.13 -9.10
N ASN A 298 1.38 0.95 -8.65
CA ASN A 298 1.53 2.36 -9.05
C ASN A 298 0.27 3.20 -8.79
N LEU A 299 -0.42 2.92 -7.68
CA LEU A 299 -1.51 3.75 -7.20
C LEU A 299 -0.94 5.02 -6.57
N SER A 300 -1.69 6.11 -6.61
CA SER A 300 -1.26 7.37 -6.03
C SER A 300 -1.88 7.61 -4.65
N LYS A 301 -1.12 8.24 -3.77
CA LYS A 301 -1.60 8.80 -2.49
C LYS A 301 -2.30 10.15 -2.67
N ALA A 302 -2.17 10.80 -3.82
CA ALA A 302 -2.82 12.06 -4.11
C ALA A 302 -4.31 11.85 -4.40
N LYS A 303 -5.18 12.57 -3.67
CA LYS A 303 -6.63 12.36 -3.66
C LYS A 303 -7.32 12.58 -5.01
N ASP A 304 -6.77 13.43 -5.82
CA ASP A 304 -7.29 13.81 -7.15
C ASP A 304 -6.48 13.19 -8.31
N ALA A 305 -5.55 12.30 -8.01
CA ALA A 305 -4.69 11.69 -9.02
C ALA A 305 -5.47 10.79 -9.98
N GLU A 306 -5.04 10.82 -11.24
CA GLU A 306 -5.57 10.03 -12.34
C GLU A 306 -4.43 9.41 -13.16
N PHE A 307 -4.63 8.20 -13.66
CA PHE A 307 -3.77 7.59 -14.69
C PHE A 307 -3.97 8.28 -16.04
N SER A 308 -5.23 8.60 -16.33
CA SER A 308 -5.68 9.38 -17.48
C SER A 308 -7.00 10.05 -17.10
N VAL A 309 -7.42 11.01 -17.89
CA VAL A 309 -8.68 11.74 -17.63
C VAL A 309 -9.85 10.78 -17.39
N GLY A 310 -10.44 10.87 -16.21
CA GLY A 310 -11.56 10.03 -15.79
C GLY A 310 -11.18 8.65 -15.26
N SER A 311 -9.89 8.32 -15.14
CA SER A 311 -9.40 7.05 -14.58
C SER A 311 -8.65 7.30 -13.29
N PRO A 312 -9.30 7.27 -12.12
CA PRO A 312 -8.65 7.57 -10.84
C PRO A 312 -7.47 6.64 -10.55
N SER A 313 -6.35 7.21 -10.14
CA SER A 313 -5.21 6.46 -9.61
C SER A 313 -5.06 6.60 -8.09
N TYR A 314 -5.84 7.49 -7.47
CA TYR A 314 -5.88 7.58 -6.01
C TYR A 314 -6.29 6.24 -5.40
N TRP A 315 -5.43 5.69 -4.54
CA TRP A 315 -5.53 4.31 -4.07
C TRP A 315 -6.90 3.94 -3.48
N ARG A 316 -7.57 4.81 -2.73
CA ARG A 316 -8.89 4.54 -2.15
C ARG A 316 -9.98 4.49 -3.23
N LYS A 317 -10.00 5.47 -4.14
CA LYS A 317 -10.95 5.51 -5.26
C LYS A 317 -10.71 4.34 -6.22
N TYR A 318 -9.44 4.01 -6.46
CA TYR A 318 -9.09 2.89 -7.31
C TYR A 318 -9.56 1.56 -6.72
N LEU A 319 -9.25 1.28 -5.45
CA LEU A 319 -9.66 0.04 -4.78
C LEU A 319 -11.18 -0.07 -4.65
N TYR A 320 -11.89 1.06 -4.47
CA TYR A 320 -13.35 1.07 -4.48
C TYR A 320 -13.93 0.44 -5.74
N THR A 321 -13.36 0.75 -6.90
CA THR A 321 -13.86 0.28 -8.20
C THR A 321 -13.24 -1.06 -8.62
N ASN A 322 -11.94 -1.26 -8.37
CA ASN A 322 -11.16 -2.33 -9.01
C ASN A 322 -10.82 -3.51 -8.09
N SER A 323 -10.92 -3.35 -6.77
CA SER A 323 -10.73 -4.47 -5.86
C SER A 323 -12.03 -5.23 -5.65
N ALA A 324 -11.97 -6.56 -5.72
CA ALA A 324 -13.07 -7.44 -5.37
C ALA A 324 -13.12 -7.76 -3.86
N ASN A 325 -12.00 -7.58 -3.16
CA ASN A 325 -11.83 -8.10 -1.80
C ASN A 325 -11.73 -7.01 -0.72
N ILE A 326 -11.25 -5.80 -1.04
CA ILE A 326 -10.97 -4.77 -0.05
C ILE A 326 -11.44 -3.37 -0.45
N PHE A 327 -11.69 -2.55 0.55
CA PHE A 327 -11.76 -1.09 0.48
C PHE A 327 -10.50 -0.48 1.11
N GLY A 328 -10.01 0.62 0.54
CA GLY A 328 -9.10 1.54 1.23
C GLY A 328 -9.91 2.47 2.12
N LEU A 329 -9.55 2.61 3.38
CA LEU A 329 -10.25 3.50 4.30
C LEU A 329 -9.42 4.74 4.59
N SER A 330 -8.28 4.61 5.19
CA SER A 330 -7.41 5.75 5.40
C SER A 330 -6.07 5.40 6.02
N GLY A 331 -5.26 6.37 6.08
CA GLY A 331 -4.34 6.76 7.06
C GLY A 331 -3.11 5.93 7.21
N ASN A 332 -2.71 5.83 8.37
CA ASN A 332 -1.46 5.28 8.85
C ASN A 332 -1.30 3.79 8.45
N PRO A 333 -0.25 3.36 7.73
CA PRO A 333 0.93 4.15 7.39
C PRO A 333 0.88 4.91 6.05
N ILE A 334 -0.15 4.73 5.22
CA ILE A 334 -0.17 5.31 3.87
C ILE A 334 -0.34 6.83 3.88
N ASP A 335 -1.25 7.34 4.70
CA ASP A 335 -1.58 8.77 4.74
C ASP A 335 -0.86 9.52 5.87
N THR A 336 -0.02 8.86 6.65
CA THR A 336 0.70 9.51 7.74
C THR A 336 1.94 10.21 7.22
N ILE A 337 1.96 11.50 7.40
CA ILE A 337 3.15 12.31 7.24
C ILE A 337 4.02 12.11 8.47
N VAL A 338 5.28 11.84 8.27
CA VAL A 338 6.24 11.77 9.37
C VAL A 338 6.48 13.18 9.89
N THR A 339 5.96 13.48 11.06
CA THR A 339 6.17 14.78 11.73
C THR A 339 7.65 15.08 11.88
N GLY A 340 8.09 16.26 11.48
CA GLY A 340 9.49 16.63 11.40
C GLY A 340 10.12 16.36 10.04
N TYR A 341 9.70 15.36 9.34
CA TYR A 341 10.08 15.10 7.95
C TYR A 341 9.62 16.23 7.04
N GLU A 342 8.37 16.58 7.17
CA GLU A 342 7.72 17.69 6.53
C GLU A 342 8.47 19.00 6.78
N SER A 343 8.73 19.31 8.05
CA SER A 343 9.43 20.51 8.46
C SER A 343 10.88 20.56 7.95
N GLU A 344 11.63 19.49 8.12
CA GLU A 344 13.01 19.38 7.64
C GLU A 344 13.08 19.44 6.11
N TYR A 345 12.16 18.81 5.44
CA TYR A 345 12.12 18.83 4.00
C TYR A 345 11.83 20.22 3.45
N THR A 346 10.83 20.89 3.97
CA THR A 346 10.47 22.27 3.59
C THR A 346 11.64 23.21 3.82
N LEU A 347 12.35 23.07 4.92
CA LEU A 347 13.53 23.86 5.24
C LEU A 347 14.73 23.52 4.33
N ALA A 348 14.90 22.25 4.00
CA ALA A 348 16.04 21.79 3.21
C ALA A 348 15.95 22.20 1.74
N THR A 349 14.75 22.22 1.20
CA THR A 349 14.54 22.45 -0.24
C THR A 349 13.85 23.79 -0.56
N GLY A 350 13.15 24.34 0.39
CA GLY A 350 12.56 25.69 0.31
C GLY A 350 11.53 25.92 -0.80
N SER A 351 11.20 24.91 -1.60
CA SER A 351 10.25 25.09 -2.68
C SER A 351 9.85 23.77 -3.36
N GLY A 352 8.73 23.81 -4.01
CA GLY A 352 8.26 22.72 -4.87
C GLY A 352 7.34 21.74 -4.18
N TRP A 353 7.06 21.95 -2.91
CA TRP A 353 6.12 21.14 -2.17
C TRP A 353 4.85 21.94 -1.95
N ASP A 354 3.85 21.60 -2.72
CA ASP A 354 2.52 22.16 -2.57
C ASP A 354 1.82 21.47 -1.41
N GLN A 355 1.08 22.22 -0.61
CA GLN A 355 0.28 21.67 0.49
C GLN A 355 -0.73 20.62 0.00
N ASP A 356 -1.26 20.79 -1.20
CA ASP A 356 -2.16 19.79 -1.80
C ASP A 356 -1.43 18.53 -2.24
N ALA A 357 -0.14 18.64 -2.52
CA ALA A 357 0.74 17.51 -2.86
C ALA A 357 1.51 16.98 -1.63
N GLU A 358 1.40 17.62 -0.48
CA GLU A 358 2.12 17.28 0.73
C GLU A 358 1.84 15.83 1.18
N GLY A 359 0.60 15.41 1.13
CA GLY A 359 0.21 14.02 1.36
C GLY A 359 0.85 13.04 0.39
N VAL A 360 1.19 13.49 -0.80
CA VAL A 360 1.93 12.72 -1.81
C VAL A 360 3.39 12.53 -1.41
N ILE A 361 3.94 13.51 -0.77
CA ILE A 361 5.38 13.63 -0.54
C ILE A 361 5.81 12.94 0.73
N PHE A 362 5.08 13.19 1.79
CA PHE A 362 5.45 12.75 3.13
C PHE A 362 4.86 11.41 3.52
N ASN A 363 3.96 10.90 2.73
CA ASN A 363 3.40 9.56 2.93
C ASN A 363 4.30 8.47 2.34
N SER A 364 5.56 8.61 2.49
CA SER A 364 6.52 7.61 2.07
C SER A 364 6.96 6.73 3.23
#